data_cf2bf1a13ada3460e5ca7d2a61d0e750
#
_entry.id   cf2bf1a13ada3460e5ca7d2a61d0e750
#
_cell.length_a   1.000
_cell.length_b   1.000
_cell.length_c   1.000
_cell.angle_alpha   90.00
_cell.angle_beta   90.00
_cell.angle_gamma   90.00
#
_symmetry.space_group_name_H-M   'P 1'
#
loop_
_entity.id
_entity.type
_entity.pdbx_description
1 polymer ?
#
loop_
_entity_poly.entity_id
_entity_poly.type
_entity_poly.pdbx_seq_one_letter_code
_entity_poly.pdbx_strand_id
1 'polypeptide(L)'
;MRDERRETTFDHLALQRLCGHGHLQVGDERLANKDTGFEQIKNLLPIVRAKKPLVHCITNYVTANDCANAILAIGGSPIMADDLREVADIVKISTALVLNIGTLNSNTVESMIAAGKKANAIGIPVIFDPVGAGASAYRNETTQRLLHSVSMTVIRGNLSEVSFIAGLDVSTKGVDTAEEDSSKDPVAIANKVAKEYNCIAAITGAIDAISDGNRVTRIENGTAALSRVTGTGCMTTSLIGAFCGSIFANEATKQNTTNYFDATVAGIASMGIAGEIAESTVHESGTGSYRIAIIDAISKLDTNTFTTKAKIHEA
;
A
#
# COMPACT_ATOMS: atom_id res chain seq x y z
N MET A 1 52.31 55.56 10.33
CA MET A 1 51.78 56.63 9.53
C MET A 1 50.33 56.30 9.26
N ARG A 2 49.50 56.97 10.04
CA ARG A 2 48.27 57.78 9.69
C ARG A 2 47.26 56.93 8.94
N ASP A 3 46.17 56.55 9.61
CA ASP A 3 45.00 57.32 10.10
C ASP A 3 44.03 57.65 8.94
N GLU A 4 42.86 57.19 9.00
CA GLU A 4 41.65 58.00 9.22
C GLU A 4 40.37 57.14 9.21
N ARG A 5 39.66 57.29 10.30
CA ARG A 5 38.29 56.84 10.55
C ARG A 5 37.32 57.72 9.75
N ARG A 6 36.26 57.13 9.23
CA ARG A 6 34.97 57.83 9.05
C ARG A 6 33.82 56.99 9.51
N GLU A 7 33.28 57.41 10.62
CA GLU A 7 31.92 57.12 11.08
C GLU A 7 30.92 57.75 10.09
N THR A 8 29.89 57.01 9.71
CA THR A 8 28.64 57.54 9.18
C THR A 8 27.48 56.97 9.97
N THR A 9 26.98 57.74 10.87
CA THR A 9 25.67 57.65 11.49
C THR A 9 24.60 57.53 10.44
N PHE A 10 23.78 56.48 10.51
CA PHE A 10 22.53 56.38 9.75
C PHE A 10 21.32 56.47 10.70
N ASP A 11 20.43 57.32 10.29
CA ASP A 11 19.29 57.93 10.93
C ASP A 11 18.22 56.93 11.35
N HIS A 12 17.72 57.08 12.56
CA HIS A 12 16.78 56.20 13.27
C HIS A 12 15.31 56.64 13.07
N LEU A 13 14.92 57.19 11.88
CA LEU A 13 13.60 57.81 11.68
C LEU A 13 12.88 57.42 10.37
N ALA A 14 13.03 56.22 9.84
CA ALA A 14 12.32 55.79 8.63
C ALA A 14 11.63 54.39 8.68
N LEU A 15 11.26 53.88 9.83
CA LEU A 15 10.60 52.55 10.00
C LEU A 15 9.29 52.62 10.81
N GLN A 16 8.50 53.66 10.62
CA GLN A 16 7.14 53.74 11.17
C GLN A 16 6.12 54.23 10.15
N ARG A 17 5.90 53.49 9.06
CA ARG A 17 4.67 53.53 8.23
C ARG A 17 4.70 52.41 7.24
N LEU A 18 4.19 51.23 7.60
CA LEU A 18 3.56 50.21 6.71
C LEU A 18 3.04 49.05 7.58
N CYS A 19 2.19 49.33 8.58
CA CYS A 19 1.27 48.33 9.11
C CYS A 19 0.03 48.33 8.19
N GLY A 20 0.14 47.59 7.10
CA GLY A 20 -1.00 47.18 6.28
C GLY A 20 -1.47 45.79 6.76
N HIS A 21 -2.73 45.72 7.20
CA HIS A 21 -3.41 44.49 7.57
C HIS A 21 -3.48 43.55 6.34
N GLY A 22 -2.63 42.52 6.33
CA GLY A 22 -2.74 41.41 5.40
C GLY A 22 -3.35 40.21 6.14
N HIS A 23 -4.63 39.93 5.88
CA HIS A 23 -5.22 38.62 6.15
C HIS A 23 -4.40 37.58 5.36
N LEU A 24 -3.51 36.86 6.04
CA LEU A 24 -2.90 35.65 5.52
C LEU A 24 -3.98 34.56 5.42
N GLN A 25 -4.29 34.19 4.18
CA GLN A 25 -5.29 33.20 3.83
C GLN A 25 -4.82 31.81 4.32
N VAL A 26 -5.60 31.21 5.20
CA VAL A 26 -5.48 29.80 5.66
C VAL A 26 -5.64 28.79 4.49
N GLY A 27 -5.86 29.26 3.25
CA GLY A 27 -6.01 28.46 2.04
C GLY A 27 -4.71 27.94 1.44
N ASP A 28 -3.58 28.66 1.60
CA ASP A 28 -2.33 28.33 0.89
C ASP A 28 -1.54 27.18 1.53
N GLU A 29 -1.62 26.99 2.85
CA GLU A 29 -0.93 25.88 3.52
C GLU A 29 -1.56 24.51 3.22
N ARG A 30 -2.88 24.45 2.96
CA ARG A 30 -3.56 23.19 2.57
C ARG A 30 -3.25 22.77 1.14
N LEU A 31 -3.07 23.71 0.23
CA LEU A 31 -2.69 23.45 -1.17
C LEU A 31 -1.21 23.02 -1.27
N ALA A 32 -0.31 23.67 -0.53
CA ALA A 32 1.10 23.28 -0.47
C ALA A 32 1.31 21.89 0.14
N ASN A 33 0.50 21.48 1.14
CA ASN A 33 0.55 20.13 1.72
C ASN A 33 -0.01 19.04 0.79
N LYS A 34 -1.00 19.37 -0.06
CA LYS A 34 -1.54 18.40 -1.05
C LYS A 34 -0.51 18.06 -2.12
N ASP A 35 0.23 19.02 -2.62
CA ASP A 35 1.30 18.80 -3.60
C ASP A 35 2.44 17.96 -3.05
N THR A 36 2.80 18.11 -1.76
CA THR A 36 3.91 17.36 -1.15
C THR A 36 3.60 15.87 -0.95
N GLY A 37 2.37 15.48 -0.61
CA GLY A 37 1.97 14.08 -0.43
C GLY A 37 2.03 13.28 -1.74
N PHE A 38 1.45 13.83 -2.81
CA PHE A 38 1.47 13.18 -4.13
C PHE A 38 2.88 13.09 -4.72
N GLU A 39 3.71 14.12 -4.53
CA GLU A 39 5.12 14.12 -4.92
C GLU A 39 5.91 12.97 -4.25
N GLN A 40 5.63 12.68 -2.97
CA GLN A 40 6.26 11.57 -2.26
C GLN A 40 5.85 10.23 -2.86
N ILE A 41 4.55 10.02 -3.13
CA ILE A 41 4.00 8.77 -3.67
C ILE A 41 4.61 8.44 -5.04
N LYS A 42 4.61 9.38 -5.99
CA LYS A 42 5.14 9.14 -7.35
C LYS A 42 6.64 8.85 -7.37
N ASN A 43 7.39 9.39 -6.39
CA ASN A 43 8.83 9.18 -6.28
C ASN A 43 9.21 7.81 -5.70
N LEU A 44 8.25 7.03 -5.20
CA LEU A 44 8.51 5.68 -4.70
C LEU A 44 8.83 4.69 -5.83
N LEU A 45 8.26 4.87 -7.02
CA LEU A 45 8.47 3.96 -8.15
C LEU A 45 9.95 3.85 -8.58
N PRO A 46 10.69 4.96 -8.84
CA PRO A 46 12.13 4.85 -9.09
C PRO A 46 12.92 4.28 -7.89
N ILE A 47 12.46 4.51 -6.65
CA ILE A 47 13.11 3.95 -5.46
C ILE A 47 12.98 2.43 -5.44
N VAL A 48 11.80 1.84 -5.73
CA VAL A 48 11.61 0.39 -5.83
C VAL A 48 12.60 -0.20 -6.84
N ARG A 49 12.70 0.39 -8.03
CA ARG A 49 13.61 -0.08 -9.09
C ARG A 49 15.09 0.02 -8.73
N ALA A 50 15.46 1.08 -8.02
CA ALA A 50 16.84 1.28 -7.57
C ALA A 50 17.23 0.35 -6.41
N LYS A 51 16.31 0.12 -5.45
CA LYS A 51 16.57 -0.67 -4.24
C LYS A 51 16.36 -2.17 -4.44
N LYS A 52 15.55 -2.57 -5.43
CA LYS A 52 15.22 -3.98 -5.74
C LYS A 52 14.84 -4.79 -4.49
N PRO A 53 13.82 -4.34 -3.72
CA PRO A 53 13.48 -4.93 -2.44
C PRO A 53 13.21 -6.43 -2.56
N LEU A 54 13.75 -7.24 -1.65
CA LEU A 54 13.46 -8.66 -1.57
C LEU A 54 12.17 -8.87 -0.79
N VAL A 55 11.12 -9.29 -1.49
CA VAL A 55 9.78 -9.50 -0.93
C VAL A 55 9.56 -10.99 -0.69
N HIS A 56 9.50 -11.38 0.58
CA HIS A 56 9.14 -12.74 0.96
C HIS A 56 7.62 -12.88 0.97
N CYS A 57 7.08 -13.78 0.15
CA CYS A 57 5.64 -14.06 0.05
C CYS A 57 5.33 -15.47 0.51
N ILE A 58 4.58 -15.60 1.61
CA ILE A 58 3.87 -16.82 1.95
C ILE A 58 2.44 -16.61 1.44
N THR A 59 2.19 -17.05 0.21
CA THR A 59 0.96 -16.75 -0.52
C THR A 59 0.24 -18.00 -1.01
N ASN A 60 -0.91 -17.82 -1.62
CA ASN A 60 -1.70 -18.91 -2.14
C ASN A 60 -1.11 -19.47 -3.45
N TYR A 61 -1.21 -20.79 -3.67
CA TYR A 61 -0.65 -21.45 -4.85
C TYR A 61 -1.38 -21.13 -6.15
N VAL A 62 -2.61 -20.60 -6.09
CA VAL A 62 -3.37 -20.21 -7.29
C VAL A 62 -2.71 -19.03 -7.98
N THR A 63 -2.15 -18.09 -7.20
CA THR A 63 -1.64 -16.80 -7.71
C THR A 63 -0.15 -16.58 -7.46
N ALA A 64 0.56 -17.55 -6.87
CA ALA A 64 1.98 -17.41 -6.52
C ALA A 64 2.85 -16.94 -7.69
N ASN A 65 2.63 -17.53 -8.90
CA ASN A 65 3.38 -17.13 -10.10
C ASN A 65 3.09 -15.69 -10.52
N ASP A 66 1.83 -15.25 -10.47
CA ASP A 66 1.44 -13.89 -10.84
C ASP A 66 1.96 -12.86 -9.84
N CYS A 67 1.91 -13.18 -8.54
CA CYS A 67 2.50 -12.35 -7.49
C CYS A 67 4.01 -12.16 -7.69
N ALA A 68 4.73 -13.24 -8.00
CA ALA A 68 6.15 -13.17 -8.30
C ALA A 68 6.45 -12.30 -9.53
N ASN A 69 5.69 -12.49 -10.62
CA ASN A 69 5.84 -11.69 -11.82
C ASN A 69 5.48 -10.21 -11.62
N ALA A 70 4.46 -9.90 -10.80
CA ALA A 70 4.11 -8.51 -10.47
C ALA A 70 5.25 -7.83 -9.70
N ILE A 71 5.87 -8.52 -8.73
CA ILE A 71 7.03 -7.99 -7.97
C ILE A 71 8.22 -7.76 -8.91
N LEU A 72 8.52 -8.70 -9.81
CA LEU A 72 9.59 -8.55 -10.81
C LEU A 72 9.30 -7.38 -11.76
N ALA A 73 8.06 -7.27 -12.24
CA ALA A 73 7.63 -6.23 -13.17
C ALA A 73 7.80 -4.82 -12.58
N ILE A 74 7.45 -4.62 -11.31
CA ILE A 74 7.63 -3.30 -10.65
C ILE A 74 9.09 -3.00 -10.32
N GLY A 75 9.98 -3.99 -10.34
CA GLY A 75 11.42 -3.85 -10.08
C GLY A 75 11.90 -4.41 -8.74
N GLY A 76 11.05 -5.17 -8.01
CA GLY A 76 11.45 -5.92 -6.82
C GLY A 76 12.00 -7.31 -7.14
N SER A 77 12.33 -8.07 -6.10
CA SER A 77 12.81 -9.45 -6.14
C SER A 77 11.90 -10.33 -5.26
N PRO A 78 11.15 -11.28 -5.82
CA PRO A 78 10.28 -12.15 -5.04
C PRO A 78 11.02 -13.37 -4.50
N ILE A 79 10.60 -13.86 -3.33
CA ILE A 79 10.93 -15.18 -2.82
C ILE A 79 9.69 -15.84 -2.23
N MET A 80 9.39 -17.08 -2.67
CA MET A 80 8.14 -17.80 -2.37
C MET A 80 8.43 -19.02 -1.46
N ALA A 81 9.06 -18.78 -0.30
CA ALA A 81 9.39 -19.82 0.68
C ALA A 81 8.28 -19.94 1.72
N ASP A 82 7.76 -21.15 1.94
CA ASP A 82 6.65 -21.40 2.87
C ASP A 82 6.89 -22.56 3.86
N ASP A 83 8.05 -23.23 3.81
CA ASP A 83 8.39 -24.29 4.75
C ASP A 83 8.81 -23.71 6.11
N LEU A 84 8.19 -24.22 7.19
CA LEU A 84 8.44 -23.77 8.57
C LEU A 84 9.92 -23.80 8.97
N ARG A 85 10.71 -24.70 8.36
CA ARG A 85 12.14 -24.86 8.67
C ARG A 85 13.02 -23.75 8.13
N GLU A 86 12.56 -23.02 7.10
CA GLU A 86 13.37 -21.98 6.45
C GLU A 86 12.79 -20.55 6.56
N VAL A 87 11.47 -20.41 6.78
CA VAL A 87 10.82 -19.07 6.69
C VAL A 87 11.47 -18.02 7.58
N ALA A 88 11.97 -18.39 8.76
CA ALA A 88 12.63 -17.44 9.66
C ALA A 88 14.00 -16.97 9.13
N ASP A 89 14.71 -17.80 8.39
CA ASP A 89 15.99 -17.45 7.78
C ASP A 89 15.78 -16.60 6.52
N ILE A 90 14.77 -16.93 5.73
CA ILE A 90 14.38 -16.13 4.57
C ILE A 90 13.93 -14.72 4.98
N VAL A 91 13.15 -14.58 6.05
CA VAL A 91 12.76 -13.27 6.59
C VAL A 91 13.99 -12.42 6.95
N LYS A 92 15.07 -12.99 7.49
CA LYS A 92 16.28 -12.24 7.87
C LYS A 92 16.94 -11.49 6.70
N ILE A 93 16.83 -12.02 5.49
CA ILE A 93 17.42 -11.43 4.28
C ILE A 93 16.41 -10.61 3.48
N SER A 94 15.13 -10.64 3.86
CA SER A 94 14.05 -9.96 3.15
C SER A 94 13.87 -8.52 3.63
N THR A 95 13.20 -7.69 2.82
CA THR A 95 12.88 -6.31 3.13
C THR A 95 11.37 -6.07 3.36
N ALA A 96 10.53 -7.04 3.01
CA ALA A 96 9.10 -7.08 3.32
C ALA A 96 8.62 -8.54 3.40
N LEU A 97 7.56 -8.76 4.18
CA LEU A 97 6.85 -10.03 4.27
C LEU A 97 5.39 -9.84 3.84
N VAL A 98 4.92 -10.67 2.90
CA VAL A 98 3.52 -10.75 2.47
C VAL A 98 2.92 -12.05 2.94
N LEU A 99 1.81 -11.97 3.66
CA LEU A 99 1.03 -13.11 4.15
C LEU A 99 -0.35 -13.11 3.49
N ASN A 100 -0.68 -14.19 2.76
CA ASN A 100 -1.95 -14.31 2.03
C ASN A 100 -2.59 -15.68 2.31
N ILE A 101 -3.80 -15.68 2.84
CA ILE A 101 -4.50 -16.87 3.29
C ILE A 101 -5.45 -17.47 2.23
N GLY A 102 -5.23 -17.22 0.94
CA GLY A 102 -6.12 -17.66 -0.15
C GLY A 102 -6.29 -19.18 -0.25
N THR A 103 -5.22 -19.94 0.01
CA THR A 103 -5.26 -21.41 0.07
C THR A 103 -4.66 -21.90 1.39
N LEU A 104 -5.53 -22.06 2.39
CA LEU A 104 -5.10 -22.42 3.75
C LEU A 104 -4.77 -23.91 3.90
N ASN A 105 -3.66 -24.17 4.62
CA ASN A 105 -3.38 -25.45 5.26
C ASN A 105 -2.66 -25.19 6.59
N SER A 106 -2.70 -26.14 7.51
CA SER A 106 -2.17 -25.99 8.86
C SER A 106 -0.67 -25.67 8.89
N ASN A 107 0.13 -26.28 8.02
CA ASN A 107 1.58 -26.07 7.99
C ASN A 107 1.91 -24.63 7.53
N THR A 108 1.25 -24.15 6.49
CA THR A 108 1.44 -22.79 5.98
C THR A 108 1.04 -21.73 7.03
N VAL A 109 -0.01 -22.00 7.84
CA VAL A 109 -0.42 -21.08 8.92
C VAL A 109 0.68 -20.97 9.98
N GLU A 110 1.29 -22.09 10.41
CA GLU A 110 2.40 -22.05 11.37
C GLU A 110 3.63 -21.33 10.78
N SER A 111 3.91 -21.55 9.50
CA SER A 111 4.97 -20.82 8.78
C SER A 111 4.72 -19.32 8.74
N MET A 112 3.48 -18.88 8.47
CA MET A 112 3.08 -17.48 8.49
C MET A 112 3.30 -16.83 9.86
N ILE A 113 2.90 -17.52 10.94
CA ILE A 113 3.08 -17.03 12.32
C ILE A 113 4.58 -16.94 12.66
N ALA A 114 5.38 -17.96 12.33
CA ALA A 114 6.82 -17.96 12.56
C ALA A 114 7.53 -16.83 11.80
N ALA A 115 7.23 -16.70 10.50
CA ALA A 115 7.77 -15.65 9.65
C ALA A 115 7.36 -14.25 10.14
N GLY A 116 6.07 -14.06 10.48
CA GLY A 116 5.54 -12.80 10.98
C GLY A 116 6.16 -12.35 12.29
N LYS A 117 6.28 -13.25 13.26
CA LYS A 117 6.99 -12.97 14.52
C LYS A 117 8.46 -12.60 14.29
N LYS A 118 9.12 -13.30 13.36
CA LYS A 118 10.50 -12.97 13.01
C LYS A 118 10.60 -11.61 12.33
N ALA A 119 9.68 -11.28 11.42
CA ALA A 119 9.61 -9.98 10.75
C ALA A 119 9.42 -8.84 11.77
N ASN A 120 8.48 -9.00 12.72
CA ASN A 120 8.26 -8.01 13.79
C ASN A 120 9.52 -7.83 14.65
N ALA A 121 10.21 -8.91 14.99
CA ALA A 121 11.42 -8.85 15.83
C ALA A 121 12.58 -8.07 15.19
N ILE A 122 12.63 -7.99 13.87
CA ILE A 122 13.67 -7.27 13.11
C ILE A 122 13.17 -6.02 12.37
N GLY A 123 11.90 -5.66 12.59
CA GLY A 123 11.29 -4.43 12.07
C GLY A 123 10.93 -4.45 10.58
N ILE A 124 10.84 -5.62 9.94
CA ILE A 124 10.41 -5.74 8.54
C ILE A 124 8.90 -5.53 8.43
N PRO A 125 8.42 -4.71 7.47
CA PRO A 125 6.98 -4.52 7.25
C PRO A 125 6.29 -5.83 6.87
N VAL A 126 5.13 -6.08 7.49
CA VAL A 126 4.28 -7.23 7.22
C VAL A 126 2.98 -6.76 6.58
N ILE A 127 2.69 -7.28 5.39
CA ILE A 127 1.49 -6.98 4.60
C ILE A 127 0.58 -8.22 4.64
N PHE A 128 -0.64 -8.06 5.13
CA PHE A 128 -1.60 -9.14 5.29
C PHE A 128 -2.77 -9.01 4.32
N ASP A 129 -3.05 -10.12 3.62
CA ASP A 129 -4.18 -10.29 2.70
C ASP A 129 -5.10 -11.39 3.24
N PRO A 130 -6.18 -11.04 3.95
CA PRO A 130 -7.08 -11.96 4.63
C PRO A 130 -8.10 -12.61 3.68
N VAL A 131 -7.66 -13.12 2.54
CA VAL A 131 -8.52 -13.65 1.47
C VAL A 131 -9.59 -14.58 2.01
N GLY A 132 -10.86 -14.19 1.82
CA GLY A 132 -12.02 -14.96 2.23
C GLY A 132 -12.27 -14.97 3.74
N ALA A 133 -11.72 -14.05 4.51
CA ALA A 133 -12.12 -13.83 5.90
C ALA A 133 -13.63 -13.56 5.98
N GLY A 134 -14.31 -14.21 6.93
CA GLY A 134 -15.77 -14.22 7.02
C GLY A 134 -16.44 -15.41 6.32
N ALA A 135 -15.77 -16.08 5.37
CA ALA A 135 -16.41 -17.13 4.55
C ALA A 135 -16.45 -18.52 5.21
N SER A 136 -15.55 -18.82 6.15
CA SER A 136 -15.56 -20.12 6.87
C SER A 136 -14.96 -20.00 8.28
N ALA A 137 -15.34 -20.89 9.17
CA ALA A 137 -14.82 -20.94 10.53
C ALA A 137 -13.29 -21.03 10.57
N TYR A 138 -12.68 -21.86 9.71
CA TYR A 138 -11.24 -22.01 9.66
C TYR A 138 -10.50 -20.75 9.18
N ARG A 139 -11.07 -20.04 8.19
CA ARG A 139 -10.52 -18.74 7.75
C ARG A 139 -10.64 -17.68 8.84
N ASN A 140 -11.76 -17.67 9.54
CA ASN A 140 -12.03 -16.74 10.63
C ASN A 140 -11.04 -16.96 11.78
N GLU A 141 -10.87 -18.21 12.22
CA GLU A 141 -9.91 -18.59 13.24
C GLU A 141 -8.47 -18.24 12.83
N THR A 142 -8.07 -18.57 11.59
CA THR A 142 -6.73 -18.27 11.09
C THR A 142 -6.47 -16.76 11.02
N THR A 143 -7.43 -15.97 10.54
CA THR A 143 -7.34 -14.51 10.51
C THR A 143 -7.11 -13.97 11.92
N GLN A 144 -7.91 -14.41 12.91
CA GLN A 144 -7.76 -13.97 14.30
C GLN A 144 -6.42 -14.42 14.89
N ARG A 145 -5.98 -15.65 14.64
CA ARG A 145 -4.67 -16.16 15.12
C ARG A 145 -3.50 -15.33 14.58
N LEU A 146 -3.53 -14.99 13.30
CA LEU A 146 -2.50 -14.15 12.67
C LEU A 146 -2.50 -12.74 13.26
N LEU A 147 -3.65 -12.09 13.37
CA LEU A 147 -3.78 -10.75 13.93
C LEU A 147 -3.35 -10.66 15.40
N HIS A 148 -3.60 -11.72 16.19
CA HIS A 148 -3.13 -11.78 17.59
C HIS A 148 -1.63 -12.09 17.73
N SER A 149 -1.04 -12.79 16.75
CA SER A 149 0.34 -13.28 16.84
C SER A 149 1.35 -12.37 16.17
N VAL A 150 0.93 -11.56 15.21
CA VAL A 150 1.79 -10.76 14.33
C VAL A 150 1.23 -9.35 14.21
N SER A 151 2.08 -8.36 14.47
CA SER A 151 1.75 -6.97 14.19
C SER A 151 1.84 -6.71 12.68
N MET A 152 0.73 -6.35 12.07
CA MET A 152 0.66 -6.06 10.64
C MET A 152 1.00 -4.59 10.38
N THR A 153 1.81 -4.32 9.36
CA THR A 153 2.05 -2.96 8.88
C THR A 153 0.90 -2.50 8.00
N VAL A 154 0.42 -3.41 7.13
CA VAL A 154 -0.71 -3.17 6.22
C VAL A 154 -1.65 -4.36 6.27
N ILE A 155 -2.95 -4.09 6.39
CA ILE A 155 -4.03 -5.05 6.16
C ILE A 155 -4.77 -4.60 4.90
N ARG A 156 -4.78 -5.44 3.86
CA ARG A 156 -5.48 -5.12 2.60
C ARG A 156 -6.46 -6.24 2.26
N GLY A 157 -7.71 -5.91 2.05
CA GLY A 157 -8.75 -6.85 1.64
C GLY A 157 -9.87 -6.15 0.86
N ASN A 158 -10.89 -6.90 0.44
CA ASN A 158 -12.15 -6.32 -0.04
C ASN A 158 -13.01 -5.84 1.15
N LEU A 159 -14.14 -5.19 0.85
CA LEU A 159 -15.02 -4.64 1.88
C LEU A 159 -15.52 -5.71 2.87
N SER A 160 -15.89 -6.90 2.39
CA SER A 160 -16.37 -8.00 3.25
C SER A 160 -15.26 -8.51 4.19
N GLU A 161 -14.05 -8.74 3.67
CA GLU A 161 -12.91 -9.23 4.44
C GLU A 161 -12.50 -8.27 5.55
N VAL A 162 -12.41 -6.98 5.24
CA VAL A 162 -12.03 -5.95 6.23
C VAL A 162 -13.18 -5.67 7.20
N SER A 163 -14.46 -5.76 6.76
CA SER A 163 -15.62 -5.68 7.65
C SER A 163 -15.61 -6.80 8.69
N PHE A 164 -15.25 -8.03 8.30
CA PHE A 164 -15.08 -9.14 9.25
C PHE A 164 -14.01 -8.81 10.30
N ILE A 165 -12.86 -8.29 9.89
CA ILE A 165 -11.79 -7.87 10.82
C ILE A 165 -12.29 -6.77 11.76
N ALA A 166 -13.12 -5.84 11.27
CA ALA A 166 -13.74 -4.79 12.07
C ALA A 166 -14.80 -5.31 13.06
N GLY A 167 -15.07 -6.63 13.10
CA GLY A 167 -16.10 -7.23 13.95
C GLY A 167 -17.54 -6.91 13.53
N LEU A 168 -17.75 -6.62 12.24
CA LEU A 168 -19.07 -6.36 11.66
C LEU A 168 -19.63 -7.65 11.06
N ASP A 169 -20.96 -7.82 11.14
CA ASP A 169 -21.64 -8.94 10.48
C ASP A 169 -21.49 -8.84 8.96
N VAL A 170 -21.03 -9.92 8.33
CA VAL A 170 -20.77 -10.01 6.89
C VAL A 170 -21.53 -11.18 6.31
N SER A 171 -22.34 -10.92 5.27
CA SER A 171 -22.87 -11.98 4.42
C SER A 171 -21.90 -12.18 3.26
N THR A 172 -20.98 -13.17 3.35
CA THR A 172 -20.05 -13.46 2.28
C THR A 172 -20.61 -14.49 1.31
N LYS A 173 -20.75 -14.12 0.04
CA LYS A 173 -20.98 -15.05 -1.07
C LYS A 173 -19.71 -15.15 -1.93
N GLY A 174 -18.74 -15.98 -1.48
CA GLY A 174 -17.49 -16.20 -2.21
C GLY A 174 -16.40 -15.15 -1.94
N VAL A 175 -15.44 -15.01 -2.88
CA VAL A 175 -14.30 -14.08 -2.79
C VAL A 175 -14.67 -12.69 -3.31
N ASP A 176 -15.75 -12.58 -4.08
CA ASP A 176 -16.25 -11.32 -4.62
C ASP A 176 -17.22 -10.65 -3.64
N THR A 177 -17.16 -9.32 -3.59
CA THR A 177 -18.03 -8.51 -2.72
C THR A 177 -19.50 -8.70 -3.08
N ALA A 178 -20.36 -9.08 -2.13
CA ALA A 178 -21.79 -9.16 -2.36
C ALA A 178 -22.39 -7.75 -2.54
N GLU A 179 -23.32 -7.60 -3.48
CA GLU A 179 -24.01 -6.32 -3.77
C GLU A 179 -24.74 -5.70 -2.53
N GLU A 180 -25.03 -6.51 -1.51
CA GLU A 180 -25.72 -6.10 -0.29
C GLU A 180 -24.86 -5.28 0.70
N ASP A 181 -23.55 -5.18 0.50
CA ASP A 181 -22.64 -4.41 1.37
C ASP A 181 -22.54 -2.92 1.00
N SER A 182 -23.30 -2.43 0.01
CA SER A 182 -23.29 -1.03 -0.45
C SER A 182 -23.73 0.00 0.61
N SER A 183 -24.29 -0.44 1.75
CA SER A 183 -24.68 0.44 2.87
C SER A 183 -23.55 0.74 3.85
N LYS A 184 -22.41 0.04 3.76
CA LYS A 184 -21.25 0.22 4.64
C LYS A 184 -20.31 1.24 4.07
N ASP A 185 -19.82 2.19 4.88
CA ASP A 185 -18.83 3.17 4.47
C ASP A 185 -17.41 2.54 4.55
N PRO A 186 -16.73 2.29 3.40
CA PRO A 186 -15.38 1.72 3.41
C PRO A 186 -14.36 2.59 4.16
N VAL A 187 -14.53 3.91 4.14
CA VAL A 187 -13.65 4.86 4.84
C VAL A 187 -13.75 4.68 6.35
N ALA A 188 -14.98 4.62 6.88
CA ALA A 188 -15.20 4.43 8.31
C ALA A 188 -14.65 3.07 8.79
N ILE A 189 -14.82 2.01 7.99
CA ILE A 189 -14.34 0.66 8.30
C ILE A 189 -12.81 0.60 8.25
N ALA A 190 -12.17 1.14 7.21
CA ALA A 190 -10.71 1.22 7.11
C ALA A 190 -10.13 2.00 8.30
N ASN A 191 -10.72 3.13 8.66
CA ASN A 191 -10.27 3.94 9.80
C ASN A 191 -10.38 3.19 11.14
N LYS A 192 -11.49 2.45 11.34
CA LYS A 192 -11.68 1.61 12.53
C LYS A 192 -10.59 0.55 12.64
N VAL A 193 -10.36 -0.23 11.58
CA VAL A 193 -9.35 -1.30 11.57
C VAL A 193 -7.94 -0.72 11.75
N ALA A 194 -7.62 0.38 11.07
CA ALA A 194 -6.33 1.04 11.22
C ALA A 194 -6.03 1.45 12.67
N LYS A 195 -7.01 2.01 13.38
CA LYS A 195 -6.89 2.40 14.79
C LYS A 195 -6.80 1.20 15.72
N GLU A 196 -7.64 0.18 15.50
CA GLU A 196 -7.72 -1.01 16.35
C GLU A 196 -6.42 -1.84 16.31
N TYR A 197 -5.85 -2.01 15.11
CA TYR A 197 -4.64 -2.81 14.91
C TYR A 197 -3.36 -1.98 14.81
N ASN A 198 -3.45 -0.65 14.94
CA ASN A 198 -2.31 0.28 14.77
C ASN A 198 -1.53 0.01 13.48
N CYS A 199 -2.25 -0.07 12.35
CA CYS A 199 -1.74 -0.42 11.04
C CYS A 199 -2.32 0.50 9.96
N ILE A 200 -1.92 0.25 8.71
CA ILE A 200 -2.60 0.82 7.54
C ILE A 200 -3.65 -0.19 7.10
N ALA A 201 -4.91 0.23 7.02
CA ALA A 201 -6.00 -0.57 6.49
C ALA A 201 -6.38 -0.08 5.10
N ALA A 202 -6.44 -1.00 4.14
CA ALA A 202 -6.79 -0.72 2.75
C ALA A 202 -7.96 -1.62 2.32
N ILE A 203 -9.07 -1.00 1.95
CA ILE A 203 -10.23 -1.67 1.36
C ILE A 203 -10.21 -1.41 -0.13
N THR A 204 -10.11 -2.48 -0.92
CA THR A 204 -10.12 -2.37 -2.38
C THR A 204 -11.49 -2.73 -2.95
N GLY A 205 -11.92 -1.95 -3.96
CA GLY A 205 -13.24 -2.06 -4.59
C GLY A 205 -13.32 -1.23 -5.87
N ALA A 206 -14.51 -0.73 -6.19
CA ALA A 206 -14.70 0.21 -7.31
C ALA A 206 -14.00 1.55 -7.03
N ILE A 207 -14.00 1.98 -5.78
CA ILE A 207 -13.18 3.06 -5.22
C ILE A 207 -12.47 2.47 -4.02
N ASP A 208 -11.14 2.53 -4.01
CA ASP A 208 -10.35 2.04 -2.90
C ASP A 208 -10.32 3.08 -1.76
N ALA A 209 -10.29 2.59 -0.51
CA ALA A 209 -10.19 3.44 0.68
C ALA A 209 -9.02 2.98 1.56
N ILE A 210 -8.09 3.88 1.84
CA ILE A 210 -6.89 3.61 2.63
C ILE A 210 -6.88 4.53 3.85
N SER A 211 -6.63 3.98 5.04
CA SER A 211 -6.50 4.76 6.28
C SER A 211 -5.31 4.28 7.13
N ASP A 212 -4.64 5.21 7.80
CA ASP A 212 -3.67 4.93 8.89
C ASP A 212 -4.25 5.27 10.28
N GLY A 213 -5.56 5.53 10.35
CA GLY A 213 -6.26 5.96 11.56
C GLY A 213 -6.37 7.48 11.72
N ASN A 214 -5.56 8.26 10.99
CA ASN A 214 -5.55 9.72 11.01
C ASN A 214 -5.81 10.31 9.62
N ARG A 215 -5.14 9.76 8.60
CA ARG A 215 -5.30 10.15 7.20
C ARG A 215 -6.18 9.15 6.48
N VAL A 216 -6.91 9.63 5.49
CA VAL A 216 -7.68 8.80 4.58
C VAL A 216 -7.41 9.24 3.14
N THR A 217 -7.20 8.26 2.27
CA THR A 217 -7.05 8.48 0.83
C THR A 217 -8.00 7.56 0.08
N ARG A 218 -8.62 8.08 -0.98
CA ARG A 218 -9.40 7.31 -1.95
C ARG A 218 -8.64 7.21 -3.27
N ILE A 219 -8.74 6.06 -3.93
CA ILE A 219 -8.16 5.83 -5.26
C ILE A 219 -9.29 5.40 -6.18
N GLU A 220 -9.41 6.07 -7.33
CA GLU A 220 -10.41 5.79 -8.36
C GLU A 220 -9.80 5.13 -9.60
N ASN A 221 -8.55 4.69 -9.51
CA ASN A 221 -7.91 3.93 -10.56
C ASN A 221 -8.37 2.49 -10.55
N GLY A 222 -8.57 1.94 -11.73
CA GLY A 222 -8.94 0.55 -11.93
C GLY A 222 -10.05 0.43 -12.97
N THR A 223 -10.38 -0.81 -13.25
CA THR A 223 -11.42 -1.18 -14.21
C THR A 223 -12.13 -2.46 -13.78
N ALA A 224 -13.40 -2.60 -14.13
CA ALA A 224 -14.16 -3.82 -13.86
C ALA A 224 -13.53 -5.08 -14.49
N ALA A 225 -12.69 -4.94 -15.52
CA ALA A 225 -11.97 -6.05 -16.12
C ALA A 225 -11.02 -6.76 -15.14
N LEU A 226 -10.48 -6.06 -14.14
CA LEU A 226 -9.62 -6.65 -13.12
C LEU A 226 -10.30 -7.80 -12.36
N SER A 227 -11.61 -7.73 -12.12
CA SER A 227 -12.35 -8.80 -11.44
C SER A 227 -12.49 -10.08 -12.28
N ARG A 228 -12.24 -10.02 -13.59
CA ARG A 228 -12.29 -11.19 -14.49
C ARG A 228 -10.99 -11.98 -14.56
N VAL A 229 -9.93 -11.51 -13.87
CA VAL A 229 -8.64 -12.19 -13.78
C VAL A 229 -8.39 -12.54 -12.31
N THR A 230 -8.29 -13.84 -12.02
CA THR A 230 -7.99 -14.29 -10.65
C THR A 230 -6.65 -13.77 -10.18
N GLY A 231 -6.57 -13.36 -8.91
CA GLY A 231 -5.32 -12.98 -8.28
C GLY A 231 -4.88 -11.53 -8.42
N THR A 232 -5.63 -10.67 -9.11
CA THR A 232 -5.31 -9.23 -9.20
C THR A 232 -5.22 -8.58 -7.81
N GLY A 233 -6.07 -8.98 -6.86
CA GLY A 233 -5.97 -8.58 -5.47
C GLY A 233 -4.67 -9.04 -4.82
N CYS A 234 -4.30 -10.31 -4.95
CA CYS A 234 -3.05 -10.86 -4.41
C CYS A 234 -1.81 -10.19 -5.02
N MET A 235 -1.85 -9.89 -6.32
CA MET A 235 -0.82 -9.10 -7.00
C MET A 235 -0.73 -7.70 -6.43
N THR A 236 -1.86 -7.04 -6.14
CA THR A 236 -1.89 -5.71 -5.48
C THR A 236 -1.19 -5.76 -4.12
N THR A 237 -1.50 -6.77 -3.30
CA THR A 237 -0.85 -6.95 -1.99
C THR A 237 0.66 -7.18 -2.15
N SER A 238 1.08 -7.88 -3.19
CA SER A 238 2.49 -8.11 -3.52
C SER A 238 3.21 -6.83 -3.97
N LEU A 239 2.53 -5.97 -4.75
CA LEU A 239 3.04 -4.64 -5.11
C LEU A 239 3.21 -3.75 -3.87
N ILE A 240 2.22 -3.74 -2.95
CA ILE A 240 2.35 -3.03 -1.66
C ILE A 240 3.60 -3.53 -0.92
N GLY A 241 3.83 -4.86 -0.91
CA GLY A 241 5.03 -5.45 -0.34
C GLY A 241 6.33 -4.91 -0.95
N ALA A 242 6.38 -4.75 -2.28
CA ALA A 242 7.54 -4.20 -2.96
C ALA A 242 7.77 -2.72 -2.61
N PHE A 243 6.73 -1.91 -2.57
CA PHE A 243 6.85 -0.50 -2.16
C PHE A 243 7.25 -0.36 -0.69
N CYS A 244 6.63 -1.08 0.24
CA CYS A 244 6.99 -1.07 1.65
C CYS A 244 8.43 -1.57 1.88
N GLY A 245 8.82 -2.64 1.17
CA GLY A 245 10.18 -3.18 1.23
C GLY A 245 11.24 -2.19 0.75
N SER A 246 10.92 -1.35 -0.23
CA SER A 246 11.85 -0.32 -0.72
C SER A 246 12.09 0.79 0.31
N ILE A 247 11.10 1.11 1.13
CA ILE A 247 11.21 2.06 2.24
C ILE A 247 12.08 1.46 3.36
N PHE A 248 11.84 0.20 3.74
CA PHE A 248 12.65 -0.49 4.72
C PHE A 248 14.12 -0.59 4.31
N ALA A 249 14.41 -0.85 3.03
CA ALA A 249 15.75 -0.89 2.48
C ALA A 249 16.43 0.48 2.39
N ASN A 250 15.70 1.57 2.62
CA ASN A 250 16.22 2.93 2.62
C ASN A 250 16.41 3.44 4.05
N GLU A 251 17.64 3.41 4.56
CA GLU A 251 17.96 3.78 5.96
C GLU A 251 17.52 5.19 6.35
N ALA A 252 17.46 6.12 5.40
CA ALA A 252 17.01 7.49 5.64
C ALA A 252 15.51 7.59 5.96
N THR A 253 14.72 6.58 5.64
CA THR A 253 13.24 6.58 5.79
C THR A 253 12.70 5.58 6.82
N LYS A 254 13.56 4.76 7.42
CA LYS A 254 13.19 3.64 8.33
C LYS A 254 12.33 4.01 9.57
N GLN A 255 12.24 5.28 9.94
CA GLN A 255 11.59 5.70 11.20
C GLN A 255 10.22 6.37 11.02
N ASN A 256 9.66 6.41 9.81
CA ASN A 256 8.43 7.17 9.56
C ASN A 256 7.30 6.28 9.03
N THR A 257 6.29 6.00 9.88
CA THR A 257 5.06 5.28 9.50
C THR A 257 4.31 5.97 8.35
N THR A 258 4.48 7.28 8.18
CA THR A 258 3.94 8.06 7.07
C THR A 258 4.33 7.48 5.72
N ASN A 259 5.55 6.95 5.61
CA ASN A 259 6.07 6.40 4.36
C ASN A 259 5.39 5.08 3.95
N TYR A 260 4.96 4.22 4.90
CA TYR A 260 4.25 2.98 4.57
C TYR A 260 2.82 3.24 4.09
N PHE A 261 2.19 4.31 4.54
CA PHE A 261 0.90 4.74 3.99
C PHE A 261 1.05 5.11 2.51
N ASP A 262 2.02 5.95 2.18
CA ASP A 262 2.29 6.37 0.81
C ASP A 262 2.69 5.18 -0.08
N ALA A 263 3.45 4.21 0.48
CA ALA A 263 3.78 2.95 -0.19
C ALA A 263 2.54 2.10 -0.49
N THR A 264 1.59 2.05 0.44
CA THR A 264 0.32 1.35 0.24
C THR A 264 -0.49 1.99 -0.87
N VAL A 265 -0.61 3.31 -0.87
CA VAL A 265 -1.28 4.09 -1.93
C VAL A 265 -0.60 3.85 -3.29
N ALA A 266 0.74 3.91 -3.35
CA ALA A 266 1.50 3.66 -4.57
C ALA A 266 1.26 2.25 -5.13
N GLY A 267 1.24 1.23 -4.28
CA GLY A 267 1.01 -0.15 -4.67
C GLY A 267 -0.38 -0.38 -5.27
N ILE A 268 -1.42 0.17 -4.63
CA ILE A 268 -2.80 0.05 -5.10
C ILE A 268 -3.00 0.84 -6.40
N ALA A 269 -2.57 2.10 -6.45
CA ALA A 269 -2.68 2.92 -7.66
C ALA A 269 -1.92 2.32 -8.85
N SER A 270 -0.75 1.70 -8.61
CA SER A 270 0.02 1.02 -9.66
C SER A 270 -0.76 -0.12 -10.31
N MET A 271 -1.48 -0.93 -9.53
CA MET A 271 -2.33 -2.00 -10.07
C MET A 271 -3.52 -1.43 -10.84
N GLY A 272 -4.21 -0.43 -10.29
CA GLY A 272 -5.34 0.22 -10.94
C GLY A 272 -4.96 0.83 -12.30
N ILE A 273 -3.87 1.59 -12.33
CA ILE A 273 -3.32 2.20 -13.56
C ILE A 273 -2.92 1.12 -14.57
N ALA A 274 -2.25 0.05 -14.11
CA ALA A 274 -1.85 -1.06 -14.98
C ALA A 274 -3.07 -1.77 -15.58
N GLY A 275 -4.14 -1.95 -14.79
CA GLY A 275 -5.41 -2.51 -15.26
C GLY A 275 -6.06 -1.64 -16.36
N GLU A 276 -6.12 -0.32 -16.17
CA GLU A 276 -6.64 0.61 -17.17
C GLU A 276 -5.81 0.60 -18.47
N ILE A 277 -4.47 0.58 -18.37
CA ILE A 277 -3.58 0.51 -19.53
C ILE A 277 -3.76 -0.84 -20.25
N ALA A 278 -3.79 -1.94 -19.52
CA ALA A 278 -3.97 -3.26 -20.07
C ALA A 278 -5.30 -3.40 -20.82
N GLU A 279 -6.40 -2.91 -20.25
CA GLU A 279 -7.71 -2.94 -20.88
C GLU A 279 -7.71 -2.16 -22.21
N SER A 280 -7.12 -0.96 -22.22
CA SER A 280 -7.02 -0.16 -23.43
C SER A 280 -6.14 -0.80 -24.51
N THR A 281 -5.15 -1.61 -24.11
CA THR A 281 -4.21 -2.25 -25.03
C THR A 281 -4.80 -3.50 -25.70
N VAL A 282 -5.63 -4.27 -24.96
CA VAL A 282 -6.14 -5.58 -25.39
C VAL A 282 -7.66 -5.68 -25.34
N HIS A 283 -8.40 -4.57 -25.51
CA HIS A 283 -9.84 -4.48 -25.29
C HIS A 283 -10.68 -5.48 -26.10
N GLU A 284 -10.20 -5.93 -27.27
CA GLU A 284 -10.85 -6.95 -28.09
C GLU A 284 -10.36 -8.38 -27.79
N SER A 285 -9.43 -8.55 -26.83
CA SER A 285 -8.84 -9.83 -26.48
C SER A 285 -9.51 -10.46 -25.27
N GLY A 286 -9.26 -11.76 -25.05
CA GLY A 286 -9.76 -12.49 -23.89
C GLY A 286 -8.98 -12.19 -22.59
N THR A 287 -9.49 -12.73 -21.47
CA THR A 287 -8.92 -12.54 -20.12
C THR A 287 -7.48 -13.01 -19.97
N GLY A 288 -7.04 -14.01 -20.76
CA GLY A 288 -5.65 -14.48 -20.79
C GLY A 288 -4.70 -13.39 -21.28
N SER A 289 -5.02 -12.73 -22.40
CA SER A 289 -4.25 -11.60 -22.92
C SER A 289 -4.27 -10.42 -21.96
N TYR A 290 -5.42 -10.14 -21.33
CA TYR A 290 -5.55 -9.08 -20.35
C TYR A 290 -4.65 -9.32 -19.12
N ARG A 291 -4.60 -10.56 -18.60
CA ARG A 291 -3.69 -10.94 -17.51
C ARG A 291 -2.23 -10.67 -17.85
N ILE A 292 -1.79 -11.02 -19.06
CA ILE A 292 -0.42 -10.75 -19.52
C ILE A 292 -0.20 -9.24 -19.64
N ALA A 293 -1.15 -8.52 -20.24
CA ALA A 293 -1.05 -7.08 -20.45
C ALA A 293 -0.97 -6.29 -19.12
N ILE A 294 -1.58 -6.76 -18.02
CA ILE A 294 -1.42 -6.17 -16.68
C ILE A 294 0.05 -6.21 -16.26
N ILE A 295 0.71 -7.38 -16.39
CA ILE A 295 2.12 -7.54 -16.01
C ILE A 295 3.02 -6.66 -16.90
N ASP A 296 2.74 -6.60 -18.19
CA ASP A 296 3.45 -5.73 -19.13
C ASP A 296 3.28 -4.25 -18.76
N ALA A 297 2.06 -3.83 -18.40
CA ALA A 297 1.79 -2.46 -17.99
C ALA A 297 2.53 -2.10 -16.69
N ILE A 298 2.55 -3.00 -15.68
CA ILE A 298 3.34 -2.80 -14.46
C ILE A 298 4.82 -2.61 -14.79
N SER A 299 5.37 -3.42 -15.70
CA SER A 299 6.79 -3.38 -16.07
C SER A 299 7.20 -2.07 -16.77
N LYS A 300 6.27 -1.47 -17.50
CA LYS A 300 6.46 -0.22 -18.26
C LYS A 300 6.04 1.02 -17.48
N LEU A 301 5.40 0.87 -16.30
CA LEU A 301 4.94 1.99 -15.49
C LEU A 301 6.12 2.86 -15.07
N ASP A 302 6.11 4.13 -15.44
CA ASP A 302 7.10 5.13 -15.04
C ASP A 302 6.47 6.28 -14.25
N THR A 303 7.29 7.16 -13.70
CA THR A 303 6.84 8.30 -12.90
C THR A 303 5.93 9.23 -13.68
N ASN A 304 6.18 9.43 -14.97
CA ASN A 304 5.34 10.27 -15.82
C ASN A 304 3.96 9.67 -16.04
N THR A 305 3.91 8.40 -16.40
CA THR A 305 2.65 7.64 -16.56
C THR A 305 1.87 7.59 -15.25
N PHE A 306 2.55 7.34 -14.13
CA PHE A 306 1.92 7.36 -12.81
C PHE A 306 1.32 8.73 -12.52
N THR A 307 2.08 9.81 -12.72
CA THR A 307 1.64 11.19 -12.46
C THR A 307 0.42 11.58 -13.28
N THR A 308 0.39 11.19 -14.55
CA THR A 308 -0.69 11.60 -15.48
C THR A 308 -1.96 10.76 -15.31
N LYS A 309 -1.86 9.54 -14.80
CA LYS A 309 -3.00 8.61 -14.71
C LYS A 309 -3.52 8.40 -13.29
N ALA A 310 -2.78 8.77 -12.26
CA ALA A 310 -3.20 8.57 -10.88
C ALA A 310 -4.44 9.44 -10.54
N LYS A 311 -5.45 8.78 -9.96
CA LYS A 311 -6.71 9.38 -9.48
C LYS A 311 -6.77 9.17 -7.96
N ILE A 312 -5.94 9.93 -7.24
CA ILE A 312 -5.74 9.82 -5.79
C ILE A 312 -6.31 11.07 -5.13
N HIS A 313 -7.19 10.89 -4.15
CA HIS A 313 -7.91 11.96 -3.47
C HIS A 313 -7.80 11.79 -1.95
N GLU A 314 -7.38 12.84 -1.25
CA GLU A 314 -7.52 12.90 0.21
C GLU A 314 -9.00 13.00 0.58
N ALA A 315 -9.45 12.26 1.59
CA ALA A 315 -10.85 12.16 2.02
C ALA A 315 -11.05 12.70 3.44
#